data_e78080c269215bb1e5dd2a55b7052477
#
_entry.id   e78080c269215bb1e5dd2a55b7052477
#
_cell.length_a   1.000
_cell.length_b   1.000
_cell.length_c   1.000
_cell.angle_alpha   90.00
_cell.angle_beta   90.00
_cell.angle_gamma   90.00
#
_symmetry.space_group_name_H-M   'P 1'
#
loop_
_entity.id
_entity.type
_entity.pdbx_description
1 polymer ?
#
loop_
_entity_poly.entity_id
_entity_poly.type
_entity_poly.pdbx_seq_one_letter_code
_entity_poly.pdbx_strand_id
1 'polypeptide(L)'
;MKKRILSILLLCCMVLTLLPTTAFAAGKIWVGTEEELLAALADNTIDKITLTADITVSQTLVIDRQVVLVLDHRLKIDREQSGSGTLFHITKSGYLDTNAGSITDNVLNEGKFFPRQISGEVINEGEIIRGSFSGKVKNRGSINYGSFRGEVENAPGGKIANGELYGEVTNHGEIAGWKFYGKVTNDTDGLITSGEFYGEVVNNGRISYGKFYGDVVNNGTITGGSFFGTLTGGEIQDNAYIAVTFDSDGGSTVAAQRILRGQKAQRPAAPTKDGYTFIGWYNKADLQYINLPEWNFDYPVFENMELVAQWMEARPISTDPITYLDKDGNQQVCTAYTVLTSETKASILDYADKWYDLPAGWYVVEGNVTITPRLDTHGAVNLILTNGSHLTAEWGIDVKVGDTFTVYAQSTDEGTMGRLTACLPADFNLDRMVHYSVWPDSGMAGIGSSARWREGNDGIRESEGTIVINGGNIRAKGQDNASAIGGTRAEEIEFRSTDRGEVYNRRQGGSITINGGVVRTEAFAMSV
;
A
#
# COMPACT_ATOMS: atom_id res chain seq x y z
N MET A 1 -10.68 -53.84 14.16
CA MET A 1 -10.25 -52.51 14.61
C MET A 1 -11.41 -51.55 14.94
N LYS A 2 -12.49 -51.44 14.16
CA LYS A 2 -13.60 -50.50 14.40
C LYS A 2 -14.37 -50.72 15.70
N LYS A 3 -14.54 -51.95 16.21
CA LYS A 3 -15.26 -52.23 17.47
C LYS A 3 -14.47 -51.86 18.73
N ARG A 4 -13.13 -51.84 18.69
CA ARG A 4 -12.30 -51.45 19.85
C ARG A 4 -12.20 -49.92 20.01
N ILE A 5 -12.28 -49.18 18.92
CA ILE A 5 -12.29 -47.70 18.96
C ILE A 5 -13.62 -47.19 19.52
N LEU A 6 -14.73 -47.82 19.18
CA LEU A 6 -16.05 -47.45 19.69
C LEU A 6 -16.16 -47.71 21.21
N SER A 7 -15.55 -48.79 21.72
CA SER A 7 -15.54 -49.10 23.16
C SER A 7 -14.67 -48.12 23.96
N ILE A 8 -13.56 -47.67 23.41
CA ILE A 8 -12.68 -46.66 24.03
C ILE A 8 -13.38 -45.28 24.04
N LEU A 9 -14.07 -44.89 22.94
CA LEU A 9 -14.86 -43.66 22.92
C LEU A 9 -16.01 -43.68 23.92
N LEU A 10 -16.71 -44.83 24.07
CA LEU A 10 -17.79 -44.96 25.05
C LEU A 10 -17.26 -44.91 26.49
N LEU A 11 -16.07 -45.50 26.76
CA LEU A 11 -15.44 -45.44 28.08
C LEU A 11 -14.96 -44.01 28.41
N CYS A 12 -14.42 -43.27 27.45
CA CYS A 12 -14.07 -41.86 27.62
C CYS A 12 -15.31 -40.98 27.87
N CYS A 13 -16.42 -41.23 27.17
CA CYS A 13 -17.67 -40.52 27.45
C CYS A 13 -18.26 -40.87 28.84
N MET A 14 -18.15 -42.11 29.32
CA MET A 14 -18.62 -42.49 30.67
C MET A 14 -17.72 -41.94 31.79
N VAL A 15 -16.41 -41.78 31.55
CA VAL A 15 -15.50 -41.18 32.54
C VAL A 15 -15.69 -39.67 32.63
N LEU A 16 -16.07 -39.02 31.55
CA LEU A 16 -16.40 -37.58 31.57
C LEU A 16 -17.75 -37.27 32.25
N THR A 17 -18.66 -38.26 32.37
CA THR A 17 -19.95 -38.08 33.07
C THR A 17 -19.89 -38.43 34.56
N LEU A 18 -18.76 -38.96 35.06
CA LEU A 18 -18.55 -39.30 36.46
C LEU A 18 -17.66 -38.35 37.25
N LEU A 19 -17.20 -37.25 36.60
CA LEU A 19 -16.69 -36.14 37.39
C LEU A 19 -17.86 -35.47 38.07
N PRO A 20 -17.84 -35.32 39.41
CA PRO A 20 -18.87 -34.57 40.08
C PRO A 20 -18.82 -33.16 39.53
N THR A 21 -19.76 -32.82 38.67
CA THR A 21 -20.12 -31.43 38.47
C THR A 21 -20.71 -30.95 39.77
N THR A 22 -19.87 -30.60 40.73
CA THR A 22 -20.28 -29.63 41.74
C THR A 22 -20.54 -28.36 40.91
N ALA A 23 -21.76 -28.24 40.42
CA ALA A 23 -22.32 -26.97 40.06
C ALA A 23 -22.34 -26.18 41.38
N PHE A 24 -21.23 -25.49 41.68
CA PHE A 24 -21.26 -24.44 42.67
C PHE A 24 -22.28 -23.45 42.14
N ALA A 25 -23.38 -23.29 42.83
CA ALA A 25 -24.32 -22.23 42.59
C ALA A 25 -23.52 -20.95 42.79
N ALA A 26 -23.14 -20.30 41.67
CA ALA A 26 -22.31 -19.09 41.66
C ALA A 26 -22.95 -18.07 42.60
N GLY A 27 -22.31 -17.81 43.73
CA GLY A 27 -22.74 -16.78 44.67
C GLY A 27 -22.50 -15.41 44.06
N LYS A 28 -23.55 -14.58 44.05
CA LYS A 28 -23.48 -13.20 43.54
C LYS A 28 -23.73 -12.24 44.67
N ILE A 29 -22.88 -11.18 44.77
CA ILE A 29 -23.05 -10.12 45.77
C ILE A 29 -22.83 -8.76 45.14
N TRP A 30 -23.47 -7.75 45.71
CA TRP A 30 -23.28 -6.36 45.39
C TRP A 30 -22.55 -5.67 46.54
N VAL A 31 -21.53 -4.89 46.26
CA VAL A 31 -20.68 -4.25 47.25
C VAL A 31 -20.51 -2.75 46.93
N GLY A 32 -20.50 -1.91 47.93
CA GLY A 32 -20.32 -0.44 47.77
C GLY A 32 -19.26 0.13 48.69
N THR A 33 -18.63 -0.72 49.56
CA THR A 33 -17.58 -0.30 50.49
C THR A 33 -16.36 -1.21 50.43
N GLU A 34 -15.22 -0.77 50.95
CA GLU A 34 -14.02 -1.60 51.08
C GLU A 34 -14.26 -2.81 51.95
N GLU A 35 -14.96 -2.65 53.09
CA GLU A 35 -15.25 -3.73 54.02
C GLU A 35 -16.10 -4.82 53.37
N GLU A 36 -17.14 -4.44 52.64
CA GLU A 36 -18.00 -5.39 51.88
C GLU A 36 -17.20 -6.12 50.81
N LEU A 37 -16.32 -5.39 50.09
CA LEU A 37 -15.49 -5.98 49.04
C LEU A 37 -14.50 -7.00 49.63
N LEU A 38 -13.84 -6.68 50.74
CA LEU A 38 -12.89 -7.57 51.43
C LEU A 38 -13.61 -8.81 51.98
N ALA A 39 -14.78 -8.63 52.56
CA ALA A 39 -15.61 -9.76 53.05
C ALA A 39 -16.04 -10.68 51.88
N ALA A 40 -16.47 -10.11 50.76
CA ALA A 40 -16.82 -10.86 49.57
C ALA A 40 -15.64 -11.61 48.94
N LEU A 41 -14.45 -11.03 48.95
CA LEU A 41 -13.23 -11.67 48.47
C LEU A 41 -12.78 -12.81 49.40
N ALA A 42 -13.03 -12.72 50.69
CA ALA A 42 -12.72 -13.75 51.69
C ALA A 42 -13.73 -14.93 51.69
N ASP A 43 -14.95 -14.75 51.18
CA ASP A 43 -15.97 -15.79 51.12
C ASP A 43 -15.82 -16.64 49.83
N ASN A 44 -15.38 -17.88 50.00
CA ASN A 44 -15.14 -18.83 48.90
C ASN A 44 -16.40 -19.31 48.17
N THR A 45 -17.58 -18.96 48.65
CA THR A 45 -18.85 -19.27 47.97
C THR A 45 -19.27 -18.22 46.98
N ILE A 46 -18.63 -17.05 47.00
CA ILE A 46 -18.92 -15.90 46.13
C ILE A 46 -17.92 -15.89 44.98
N ASP A 47 -18.39 -16.07 43.76
CA ASP A 47 -17.58 -16.03 42.54
C ASP A 47 -17.85 -14.79 41.64
N LYS A 48 -18.95 -14.07 41.92
CA LYS A 48 -19.30 -12.85 41.20
C LYS A 48 -19.59 -11.68 42.14
N ILE A 49 -18.76 -10.64 42.05
CA ILE A 49 -18.86 -9.42 42.86
C ILE A 49 -19.21 -8.25 41.92
N THR A 50 -20.30 -7.53 42.22
CA THR A 50 -20.73 -6.37 41.42
C THR A 50 -20.60 -5.11 42.28
N LEU A 51 -19.89 -4.11 41.78
CA LEU A 51 -19.78 -2.82 42.47
C LEU A 51 -21.06 -2.00 42.32
N THR A 52 -21.44 -1.32 43.38
CA THR A 52 -22.57 -0.37 43.43
C THR A 52 -22.12 1.07 43.60
N ALA A 53 -20.85 1.29 43.98
CA ALA A 53 -20.21 2.60 44.14
C ALA A 53 -18.71 2.51 43.80
N ASP A 54 -18.05 3.65 43.65
CA ASP A 54 -16.60 3.72 43.64
C ASP A 54 -16.07 3.26 45.00
N ILE A 55 -15.03 2.42 45.00
CA ILE A 55 -14.43 1.90 46.22
C ILE A 55 -12.98 2.32 46.25
N THR A 56 -12.58 3.01 47.33
CA THR A 56 -11.18 3.27 47.64
C THR A 56 -10.70 2.27 48.67
N VAL A 57 -9.59 1.58 48.37
CA VAL A 57 -9.05 0.54 49.24
C VAL A 57 -7.70 0.98 49.85
N SER A 58 -7.53 0.59 51.11
CA SER A 58 -6.31 0.87 51.88
C SER A 58 -5.20 -0.17 51.71
N GLN A 59 -5.54 -1.34 51.18
CA GLN A 59 -4.64 -2.50 51.05
C GLN A 59 -4.72 -3.15 49.66
N THR A 60 -3.76 -4.05 49.39
CA THR A 60 -3.75 -4.87 48.17
C THR A 60 -4.88 -5.89 48.26
N LEU A 61 -5.67 -6.00 47.18
CA LEU A 61 -6.71 -7.00 47.01
C LEU A 61 -6.08 -8.29 46.49
N VAL A 62 -6.12 -9.34 47.26
CA VAL A 62 -5.57 -10.66 46.92
C VAL A 62 -6.64 -11.52 46.27
N ILE A 63 -6.36 -12.06 45.09
CA ILE A 63 -7.24 -12.96 44.33
C ILE A 63 -6.55 -14.31 44.24
N ASP A 64 -7.00 -15.26 45.04
CA ASP A 64 -6.44 -16.61 45.18
C ASP A 64 -7.33 -17.71 44.60
N ARG A 65 -8.46 -17.35 44.03
CA ARG A 65 -9.47 -18.21 43.41
C ARG A 65 -10.11 -17.54 42.18
N GLN A 66 -11.09 -18.21 41.59
CA GLN A 66 -11.84 -17.60 40.49
C GLN A 66 -12.82 -16.55 41.03
N VAL A 67 -12.68 -15.32 40.49
CA VAL A 67 -13.54 -14.17 40.79
C VAL A 67 -13.89 -13.42 39.52
N VAL A 68 -15.19 -13.18 39.32
CA VAL A 68 -15.68 -12.23 38.30
C VAL A 68 -16.05 -10.93 39.01
N LEU A 69 -15.28 -9.87 38.71
CA LEU A 69 -15.52 -8.56 39.26
C LEU A 69 -16.20 -7.66 38.21
N VAL A 70 -17.47 -7.34 38.45
CA VAL A 70 -18.27 -6.50 37.56
C VAL A 70 -18.15 -5.04 37.98
N LEU A 71 -17.37 -4.29 37.23
CA LEU A 71 -17.27 -2.85 37.32
C LEU A 71 -18.27 -2.26 36.31
N ASP A 72 -19.28 -1.52 36.73
CA ASP A 72 -20.08 -0.75 35.77
C ASP A 72 -19.14 0.27 35.08
N HIS A 73 -19.45 0.68 33.84
CA HIS A 73 -18.60 1.55 33.00
C HIS A 73 -18.16 2.87 33.67
N ARG A 74 -18.76 3.24 34.79
CA ARG A 74 -18.49 4.46 35.54
C ARG A 74 -17.85 4.22 36.90
N LEU A 75 -17.86 2.97 37.37
CA LEU A 75 -17.36 2.65 38.70
C LEU A 75 -15.92 2.14 38.64
N LYS A 76 -15.14 2.50 39.61
CA LYS A 76 -13.72 2.18 39.73
C LYS A 76 -13.35 1.71 41.13
N ILE A 77 -12.26 0.99 41.19
CA ILE A 77 -11.55 0.68 42.44
C ILE A 77 -10.21 1.40 42.36
N ASP A 78 -9.96 2.26 43.34
CA ASP A 78 -8.72 3.02 43.51
C ASP A 78 -8.07 2.71 44.85
N ARG A 79 -6.81 3.08 45.01
CA ARG A 79 -6.12 3.06 46.30
C ARG A 79 -6.11 4.44 46.94
N GLU A 80 -6.05 4.49 48.29
CA GLU A 80 -5.89 5.76 49.03
C GLU A 80 -4.64 6.54 48.63
N GLN A 81 -3.58 5.83 48.23
CA GLN A 81 -2.36 6.41 47.68
C GLN A 81 -2.10 5.80 46.28
N SER A 82 -2.72 6.40 45.26
CA SER A 82 -2.53 5.94 43.88
C SER A 82 -1.05 6.05 43.46
N GLY A 83 -0.57 5.01 42.75
CA GLY A 83 0.78 4.96 42.19
C GLY A 83 1.90 4.40 43.08
N SER A 84 1.65 4.06 44.35
CA SER A 84 2.69 3.60 45.28
C SER A 84 2.59 2.13 45.70
N GLY A 85 1.87 1.27 44.94
CA GLY A 85 1.77 -0.15 45.25
C GLY A 85 0.87 -0.93 44.33
N THR A 86 0.68 -2.22 44.60
CA THR A 86 -0.17 -3.13 43.82
C THR A 86 -1.61 -3.06 44.33
N LEU A 87 -2.57 -2.75 43.46
CA LEU A 87 -3.98 -2.81 43.79
C LEU A 87 -4.48 -4.24 43.83
N PHE A 88 -4.23 -5.00 42.75
CA PHE A 88 -4.57 -6.42 42.68
C PHE A 88 -3.33 -7.29 42.64
N HIS A 89 -3.28 -8.29 43.54
CA HIS A 89 -2.35 -9.41 43.46
C HIS A 89 -3.13 -10.69 43.16
N ILE A 90 -3.04 -11.13 41.89
CA ILE A 90 -3.68 -12.38 41.44
C ILE A 90 -2.64 -13.47 41.63
N THR A 91 -2.86 -14.34 42.62
CA THR A 91 -1.93 -15.42 42.95
C THR A 91 -2.00 -16.55 41.91
N LYS A 92 -1.07 -17.51 41.96
CA LYS A 92 -0.99 -18.64 41.01
C LYS A 92 -2.28 -19.45 40.86
N SER A 93 -3.09 -19.55 41.91
CA SER A 93 -4.41 -20.20 41.91
C SER A 93 -5.53 -19.23 41.52
N GLY A 94 -5.25 -17.93 41.48
CA GLY A 94 -6.23 -16.90 41.23
C GLY A 94 -6.64 -16.80 39.77
N TYR A 95 -7.89 -16.45 39.55
CA TYR A 95 -8.45 -16.05 38.27
C TYR A 95 -9.32 -14.83 38.49
N LEU A 96 -8.94 -13.72 37.91
CA LEU A 96 -9.71 -12.46 37.93
C LEU A 96 -10.23 -12.12 36.55
N ASP A 97 -11.54 -11.99 36.42
CA ASP A 97 -12.23 -11.45 35.25
C ASP A 97 -12.88 -10.11 35.62
N THR A 98 -12.44 -9.04 34.96
CA THR A 98 -13.07 -7.72 35.10
C THR A 98 -13.97 -7.46 33.91
N ASN A 99 -15.15 -8.02 33.93
CA ASN A 99 -16.11 -8.05 32.82
C ASN A 99 -16.51 -6.67 32.27
N ALA A 100 -16.43 -5.61 33.09
CA ALA A 100 -16.68 -4.24 32.69
C ALA A 100 -15.83 -3.27 33.52
N GLY A 101 -15.65 -2.02 33.03
CA GLY A 101 -14.93 -0.98 33.74
C GLY A 101 -13.42 -0.97 33.52
N SER A 102 -12.72 -0.12 34.28
CA SER A 102 -11.28 0.07 34.19
C SER A 102 -10.62 -0.03 35.56
N ILE A 103 -9.39 -0.56 35.56
CA ILE A 103 -8.50 -0.56 36.72
C ILE A 103 -7.46 0.54 36.46
N THR A 104 -7.37 1.50 37.38
CA THR A 104 -6.50 2.67 37.24
C THR A 104 -5.15 2.52 37.92
N ASP A 105 -4.99 1.53 38.77
CA ASP A 105 -3.78 1.28 39.58
C ASP A 105 -3.08 -0.04 39.18
N ASN A 106 -1.93 -0.33 39.82
CA ASN A 106 -1.02 -1.38 39.42
C ASN A 106 -1.55 -2.79 39.73
N VAL A 107 -1.19 -3.76 38.89
CA VAL A 107 -1.59 -5.16 39.01
C VAL A 107 -0.37 -6.08 38.96
N LEU A 108 -0.27 -6.99 39.93
CA LEU A 108 0.62 -8.15 39.88
C LEU A 108 -0.20 -9.40 39.55
N ASN A 109 0.07 -10.01 38.41
CA ASN A 109 -0.59 -11.23 37.98
C ASN A 109 0.38 -12.42 37.98
N GLU A 110 0.18 -13.37 38.85
CA GLU A 110 0.86 -14.69 38.85
C GLU A 110 -0.09 -15.82 38.37
N GLY A 111 -1.40 -15.55 38.32
CA GLY A 111 -2.46 -16.49 37.95
C GLY A 111 -3.03 -16.23 36.56
N LYS A 112 -4.37 -16.23 36.47
CA LYS A 112 -5.08 -15.92 35.23
C LYS A 112 -5.82 -14.60 35.33
N PHE A 113 -5.59 -13.72 34.39
CA PHE A 113 -6.20 -12.40 34.37
C PHE A 113 -6.89 -12.11 33.04
N PHE A 114 -8.11 -11.64 33.15
CA PHE A 114 -8.96 -11.29 32.01
C PHE A 114 -9.47 -9.85 32.16
N PRO A 115 -8.58 -8.85 32.03
CA PRO A 115 -8.99 -7.47 32.17
C PRO A 115 -9.68 -6.95 30.93
N ARG A 116 -10.53 -5.91 31.15
CA ARG A 116 -11.04 -5.11 30.05
C ARG A 116 -10.11 -3.93 29.76
N GLN A 117 -9.84 -3.08 30.73
CA GLN A 117 -8.98 -1.91 30.59
C GLN A 117 -8.15 -1.68 31.85
N ILE A 118 -6.86 -1.46 31.66
CA ILE A 118 -5.91 -1.15 32.73
C ILE A 118 -5.14 0.11 32.36
N SER A 119 -5.06 1.07 33.29
CA SER A 119 -4.25 2.29 33.14
C SER A 119 -2.99 2.27 34.00
N GLY A 120 -2.97 1.49 35.08
CA GLY A 120 -1.80 1.29 35.92
C GLY A 120 -0.74 0.38 35.29
N GLU A 121 0.40 0.22 35.98
CA GLU A 121 1.44 -0.73 35.60
C GLU A 121 0.95 -2.17 35.83
N VAL A 122 1.25 -3.06 34.88
CA VAL A 122 0.97 -4.50 35.00
C VAL A 122 2.27 -5.26 34.99
N ILE A 123 2.50 -6.04 36.06
CA ILE A 123 3.56 -7.05 36.12
C ILE A 123 2.88 -8.40 35.93
N ASN A 124 3.15 -9.04 34.80
CA ASN A 124 2.55 -10.33 34.45
C ASN A 124 3.59 -11.45 34.57
N GLU A 125 3.40 -12.36 35.51
CA GLU A 125 4.16 -13.60 35.68
C GLU A 125 3.30 -14.84 35.38
N GLY A 126 1.96 -14.66 35.22
CA GLY A 126 0.98 -15.68 34.91
C GLY A 126 0.47 -15.60 33.47
N GLU A 127 -0.83 -15.72 33.31
CA GLU A 127 -1.52 -15.67 32.02
C GLU A 127 -2.48 -14.47 31.94
N ILE A 128 -2.30 -13.62 30.95
CA ILE A 128 -3.31 -12.62 30.56
C ILE A 128 -3.99 -13.12 29.29
N ILE A 129 -5.32 -13.29 29.34
CA ILE A 129 -6.09 -13.84 28.24
C ILE A 129 -6.35 -12.77 27.18
N ARG A 130 -6.75 -11.56 27.59
CA ARG A 130 -6.93 -10.39 26.74
C ARG A 130 -7.02 -9.13 27.58
N GLY A 131 -6.83 -7.95 26.95
CA GLY A 131 -7.03 -6.67 27.64
C GLY A 131 -6.60 -5.46 26.83
N SER A 132 -6.96 -4.27 27.32
CA SER A 132 -6.48 -2.98 26.82
C SER A 132 -5.64 -2.33 27.91
N PHE A 133 -4.39 -1.99 27.59
CA PHE A 133 -3.40 -1.49 28.56
C PHE A 133 -2.91 -0.13 28.09
N SER A 134 -3.15 0.90 28.92
CA SER A 134 -2.60 2.24 28.69
C SER A 134 -1.39 2.56 29.58
N GLY A 135 -1.21 1.81 30.66
CA GLY A 135 0.00 1.85 31.48
C GLY A 135 1.12 0.94 30.96
N LYS A 136 2.26 0.94 31.67
CA LYS A 136 3.41 0.07 31.37
C LYS A 136 3.06 -1.40 31.65
N VAL A 137 3.50 -2.30 30.77
CA VAL A 137 3.36 -3.75 30.96
C VAL A 137 4.74 -4.42 30.98
N LYS A 138 5.04 -5.11 32.08
CA LYS A 138 6.20 -5.99 32.20
C LYS A 138 5.74 -7.44 32.17
N ASN A 139 6.07 -8.15 31.10
CA ASN A 139 5.61 -9.52 30.88
C ASN A 139 6.73 -10.54 31.07
N ARG A 140 6.57 -11.44 32.03
CA ARG A 140 7.38 -12.65 32.24
C ARG A 140 6.58 -13.93 32.02
N GLY A 141 5.26 -13.83 31.95
CA GLY A 141 4.33 -14.89 31.70
C GLY A 141 3.84 -14.95 30.24
N SER A 142 2.56 -15.21 30.05
CA SER A 142 1.93 -15.22 28.74
C SER A 142 0.82 -14.18 28.60
N ILE A 143 0.76 -13.54 27.45
CA ILE A 143 -0.33 -12.64 27.04
C ILE A 143 -0.85 -13.14 25.69
N ASN A 144 -2.10 -13.58 25.64
CA ASN A 144 -2.64 -14.22 24.44
C ASN A 144 -3.23 -13.21 23.45
N TYR A 145 -3.77 -12.08 23.94
CA TYR A 145 -4.34 -11.03 23.09
C TYR A 145 -4.39 -9.69 23.82
N GLY A 146 -4.09 -8.57 23.14
CA GLY A 146 -4.19 -7.27 23.78
C GLY A 146 -3.99 -6.06 22.88
N SER A 147 -4.37 -4.88 23.39
CA SER A 147 -4.07 -3.58 22.83
C SER A 147 -3.25 -2.79 23.84
N PHE A 148 -2.02 -2.43 23.48
CA PHE A 148 -1.06 -1.80 24.39
C PHE A 148 -0.70 -0.40 23.90
N ARG A 149 -1.16 0.61 24.65
CA ARG A 149 -0.82 2.01 24.38
C ARG A 149 0.38 2.49 25.16
N GLY A 150 0.62 1.88 26.33
CA GLY A 150 1.81 2.13 27.15
C GLY A 150 3.02 1.33 26.66
N GLU A 151 4.17 1.56 27.32
CA GLU A 151 5.42 0.83 27.12
C GLU A 151 5.23 -0.66 27.45
N VAL A 152 5.81 -1.55 26.62
CA VAL A 152 5.81 -2.99 26.84
C VAL A 152 7.24 -3.52 26.96
N GLU A 153 7.54 -4.13 28.08
CA GLU A 153 8.77 -4.88 28.33
C GLU A 153 8.43 -6.38 28.38
N ASN A 154 8.80 -7.13 27.34
CA ASN A 154 8.65 -8.57 27.32
C ASN A 154 9.96 -9.21 27.75
N ALA A 155 10.02 -9.63 29.01
CA ALA A 155 11.23 -10.15 29.64
C ALA A 155 11.60 -11.55 29.10
N PRO A 156 12.81 -12.08 29.40
CA PRO A 156 13.19 -13.44 29.03
C PRO A 156 12.17 -14.48 29.53
N GLY A 157 11.75 -15.38 28.62
CA GLY A 157 10.71 -16.38 28.88
C GLY A 157 9.28 -15.87 28.72
N GLY A 158 9.06 -14.57 28.67
CA GLY A 158 7.77 -13.96 28.42
C GLY A 158 7.27 -14.24 26.99
N LYS A 159 5.97 -14.50 26.85
CA LYS A 159 5.33 -14.74 25.55
C LYS A 159 4.17 -13.79 25.34
N ILE A 160 4.14 -13.19 24.18
CA ILE A 160 3.05 -12.31 23.76
C ILE A 160 2.54 -12.79 22.41
N ALA A 161 1.25 -13.13 22.30
CA ALA A 161 0.62 -13.62 21.09
C ALA A 161 -0.58 -12.76 20.69
N ASN A 162 -0.58 -12.25 19.49
CA ASN A 162 -1.64 -11.48 18.80
C ASN A 162 -2.14 -10.19 19.47
N GLY A 163 -2.22 -9.09 18.72
CA GLY A 163 -2.79 -7.79 19.13
C GLY A 163 -2.12 -6.57 18.50
N GLU A 164 -2.18 -5.44 19.18
CA GLU A 164 -1.68 -4.14 18.68
C GLU A 164 -0.84 -3.44 19.75
N LEU A 165 0.38 -3.05 19.39
CA LEU A 165 1.33 -2.36 20.25
C LEU A 165 1.56 -0.94 19.71
N TYR A 166 0.98 0.03 20.41
CA TYR A 166 1.09 1.46 20.05
C TYR A 166 2.26 2.14 20.74
N GLY A 167 2.62 1.69 21.96
CA GLY A 167 3.75 2.18 22.73
C GLY A 167 5.09 1.58 22.30
N GLU A 168 6.17 2.02 22.95
CA GLU A 168 7.49 1.43 22.77
C GLU A 168 7.51 -0.03 23.27
N VAL A 169 8.23 -0.89 22.54
CA VAL A 169 8.37 -2.31 22.87
C VAL A 169 9.83 -2.67 23.02
N THR A 170 10.18 -3.25 24.17
CA THR A 170 11.46 -3.91 24.39
C THR A 170 11.22 -5.41 24.56
N ASN A 171 11.79 -6.21 23.66
CA ASN A 171 11.55 -7.66 23.63
C ASN A 171 12.83 -8.45 23.92
N HIS A 172 12.82 -9.20 25.02
CA HIS A 172 13.80 -10.21 25.38
C HIS A 172 13.22 -11.64 25.35
N GLY A 173 11.92 -11.78 25.09
CA GLY A 173 11.18 -13.05 25.05
C GLY A 173 10.70 -13.38 23.63
N GLU A 174 9.50 -13.93 23.53
CA GLU A 174 8.87 -14.30 22.27
C GLU A 174 7.64 -13.44 22.00
N ILE A 175 7.56 -12.84 20.81
CA ILE A 175 6.37 -12.13 20.33
C ILE A 175 5.97 -12.71 18.97
N ALA A 176 4.67 -13.01 18.80
CA ALA A 176 4.12 -13.60 17.58
C ALA A 176 2.89 -12.84 17.08
N GLY A 177 2.89 -12.45 15.79
CA GLY A 177 1.71 -12.02 15.05
C GLY A 177 1.11 -10.67 15.45
N TRP A 178 1.89 -9.56 15.40
CA TRP A 178 1.48 -8.25 15.92
C TRP A 178 1.57 -7.12 14.91
N LYS A 179 0.80 -6.03 15.23
CA LYS A 179 1.02 -4.72 14.63
C LYS A 179 1.74 -3.82 15.63
N PHE A 180 2.91 -3.34 15.24
CA PHE A 180 3.75 -2.47 16.04
C PHE A 180 3.73 -1.07 15.47
N TYR A 181 3.06 -0.15 16.16
CA TYR A 181 2.98 1.24 15.74
C TYR A 181 4.08 2.10 16.34
N GLY A 182 4.54 1.75 17.55
CA GLY A 182 5.65 2.38 18.24
C GLY A 182 7.00 1.81 17.84
N LYS A 183 8.06 2.37 18.43
CA LYS A 183 9.43 1.85 18.30
C LYS A 183 9.54 0.45 18.90
N VAL A 184 10.27 -0.43 18.21
CA VAL A 184 10.55 -1.79 18.67
C VAL A 184 12.05 -1.98 18.84
N THR A 185 12.47 -2.38 20.04
CA THR A 185 13.81 -2.89 20.32
C THR A 185 13.70 -4.39 20.59
N ASN A 186 14.14 -5.21 19.65
CA ASN A 186 14.24 -6.66 19.83
C ASN A 186 15.65 -7.00 20.27
N ASP A 187 15.82 -7.34 21.53
CA ASP A 187 17.15 -7.54 22.13
C ASP A 187 17.75 -8.90 21.75
N THR A 188 18.99 -9.17 22.15
CA THR A 188 19.81 -10.32 21.70
C THR A 188 19.13 -11.68 21.89
N ASP A 189 18.37 -11.84 22.96
CA ASP A 189 17.62 -13.08 23.25
C ASP A 189 16.17 -13.03 22.69
N GLY A 190 15.75 -11.90 22.14
CA GLY A 190 14.40 -11.66 21.66
C GLY A 190 14.10 -12.37 20.35
N LEU A 191 12.94 -13.02 20.29
CA LEU A 191 12.40 -13.60 19.08
C LEU A 191 11.08 -12.91 18.72
N ILE A 192 11.00 -12.38 17.50
CA ILE A 192 9.75 -11.95 16.90
C ILE A 192 9.48 -12.86 15.69
N THR A 193 8.41 -13.65 15.75
CA THR A 193 8.13 -14.64 14.70
C THR A 193 7.50 -14.01 13.45
N SER A 194 6.68 -12.97 13.63
CA SER A 194 6.08 -12.21 12.53
C SER A 194 5.53 -10.88 13.04
N GLY A 195 5.33 -9.89 12.14
CA GLY A 195 4.71 -8.63 12.51
C GLY A 195 4.62 -7.62 11.36
N GLU A 196 3.78 -6.60 11.57
CA GLU A 196 3.74 -5.39 10.75
C GLU A 196 4.30 -4.23 11.59
N PHE A 197 5.42 -3.67 11.16
CA PHE A 197 6.18 -2.67 11.91
C PHE A 197 6.03 -1.30 11.22
N TYR A 198 5.27 -0.41 11.85
CA TYR A 198 5.04 0.95 11.34
C TYR A 198 6.06 1.94 11.91
N GLY A 199 6.57 1.69 13.12
CA GLY A 199 7.64 2.45 13.75
C GLY A 199 9.05 1.95 13.43
N GLU A 200 10.06 2.64 13.96
CA GLU A 200 11.47 2.22 13.90
C GLU A 200 11.68 0.86 14.57
N VAL A 201 12.50 0.01 13.96
CA VAL A 201 12.91 -1.29 14.52
C VAL A 201 14.41 -1.34 14.72
N VAL A 202 14.83 -1.60 15.96
CA VAL A 202 16.21 -1.97 16.29
C VAL A 202 16.23 -3.45 16.63
N ASN A 203 16.79 -4.27 15.76
CA ASN A 203 16.86 -5.71 15.95
C ASN A 203 18.27 -6.16 16.33
N ASN A 204 18.46 -6.56 17.57
CA ASN A 204 19.69 -7.19 18.06
C ASN A 204 19.55 -8.72 18.16
N GLY A 205 18.30 -9.24 18.13
CA GLY A 205 17.94 -10.64 18.25
C GLY A 205 17.54 -11.26 16.91
N ARG A 206 16.42 -11.95 16.91
CA ARG A 206 15.91 -12.62 15.70
C ARG A 206 14.50 -12.18 15.36
N ILE A 207 14.28 -11.80 14.10
CA ILE A 207 12.96 -11.59 13.51
C ILE A 207 12.81 -12.61 12.36
N SER A 208 11.81 -13.50 12.44
CA SER A 208 11.66 -14.54 11.41
C SER A 208 10.98 -14.00 10.15
N TYR A 209 9.97 -13.13 10.29
CA TYR A 209 9.27 -12.55 9.16
C TYR A 209 8.60 -11.22 9.55
N GLY A 210 8.53 -10.25 8.61
CA GLY A 210 7.85 -8.98 8.89
C GLY A 210 7.56 -8.13 7.67
N LYS A 211 6.60 -7.20 7.83
CA LYS A 211 6.45 -6.06 6.93
C LYS A 211 6.95 -4.83 7.65
N PHE A 212 8.03 -4.25 7.18
CA PHE A 212 8.70 -3.12 7.81
C PHE A 212 8.40 -1.83 7.03
N TYR A 213 7.47 -1.04 7.55
CA TYR A 213 7.11 0.26 6.97
C TYR A 213 8.03 1.37 7.47
N GLY A 214 8.52 1.27 8.71
CA GLY A 214 9.53 2.15 9.30
C GLY A 214 10.95 1.69 9.00
N ASP A 215 11.92 2.51 9.44
CA ASP A 215 13.34 2.21 9.29
C ASP A 215 13.77 1.05 10.20
N VAL A 216 14.73 0.25 9.72
CA VAL A 216 15.24 -0.92 10.43
C VAL A 216 16.75 -0.81 10.60
N VAL A 217 17.19 -0.87 11.84
CA VAL A 217 18.60 -1.08 12.21
C VAL A 217 18.73 -2.53 12.64
N ASN A 218 19.35 -3.38 11.80
CA ASN A 218 19.50 -4.79 12.08
C ASN A 218 20.92 -5.10 12.52
N ASN A 219 21.12 -5.43 13.79
CA ASN A 219 22.38 -5.92 14.36
C ASN A 219 22.35 -7.44 14.58
N GLY A 220 21.16 -8.05 14.49
CA GLY A 220 20.92 -9.48 14.65
C GLY A 220 20.60 -10.15 13.32
N THR A 221 19.60 -11.03 13.32
CA THR A 221 19.17 -11.79 12.13
C THR A 221 17.73 -11.51 11.76
N ILE A 222 17.48 -11.18 10.49
CA ILE A 222 16.13 -11.15 9.91
C ILE A 222 16.08 -12.23 8.82
N THR A 223 15.16 -13.21 8.97
CA THR A 223 15.12 -14.35 8.04
C THR A 223 14.24 -14.12 6.81
N GLY A 224 13.36 -13.12 6.84
CA GLY A 224 12.52 -12.77 5.70
C GLY A 224 11.61 -11.59 5.96
N GLY A 225 10.94 -11.13 4.92
CA GLY A 225 9.98 -10.02 5.04
C GLY A 225 10.01 -9.07 3.86
N SER A 226 9.22 -8.00 3.99
CA SER A 226 9.14 -6.89 3.03
C SER A 226 9.58 -5.60 3.70
N PHE A 227 10.44 -4.83 3.02
CA PHE A 227 11.04 -3.62 3.56
C PHE A 227 10.63 -2.42 2.73
N PHE A 228 9.86 -1.52 3.32
CA PHE A 228 9.39 -0.27 2.69
C PHE A 228 10.22 0.93 3.16
N GLY A 229 10.76 0.89 4.37
CA GLY A 229 11.72 1.86 4.92
C GLY A 229 13.17 1.48 4.62
N THR A 230 14.10 2.25 5.19
CA THR A 230 15.54 1.96 5.07
C THR A 230 15.93 0.77 5.94
N LEU A 231 16.90 -0.02 5.46
CA LEU A 231 17.46 -1.13 6.20
C LEU A 231 18.99 -0.95 6.29
N THR A 232 19.50 -0.95 7.51
CA THR A 232 20.94 -0.81 7.79
C THR A 232 21.45 -1.95 8.66
N GLY A 233 22.68 -2.42 8.37
CA GLY A 233 23.41 -3.42 9.16
C GLY A 233 22.88 -4.85 9.05
N GLY A 234 23.49 -5.73 9.81
CA GLY A 234 23.07 -7.09 10.13
C GLY A 234 23.02 -8.12 9.01
N GLU A 235 22.74 -9.36 9.41
CA GLU A 235 22.56 -10.48 8.50
C GLU A 235 21.10 -10.61 8.06
N ILE A 236 20.88 -10.66 6.75
CA ILE A 236 19.58 -10.90 6.14
C ILE A 236 19.70 -12.14 5.27
N GLN A 237 18.83 -13.11 5.50
CA GLN A 237 18.86 -14.34 4.74
C GLN A 237 18.32 -14.16 3.31
N ASP A 238 18.73 -15.05 2.40
CA ASP A 238 18.41 -14.97 0.97
C ASP A 238 16.90 -14.89 0.65
N ASN A 239 16.05 -15.46 1.50
CA ASN A 239 14.61 -15.42 1.31
C ASN A 239 13.95 -14.04 1.48
N ALA A 240 14.70 -13.05 2.00
CA ALA A 240 14.25 -11.65 2.03
C ALA A 240 14.51 -10.94 0.69
N TYR A 241 15.35 -11.52 -0.16
CA TYR A 241 15.68 -10.95 -1.46
C TYR A 241 14.85 -11.58 -2.57
N ILE A 242 14.66 -10.79 -3.62
CA ILE A 242 14.01 -11.19 -4.87
C ILE A 242 14.91 -10.80 -6.04
N ALA A 243 14.74 -11.49 -7.15
CA ALA A 243 15.43 -11.21 -8.40
C ALA A 243 14.50 -10.48 -9.37
N VAL A 244 15.00 -9.39 -9.96
CA VAL A 244 14.40 -8.74 -11.13
C VAL A 244 15.35 -9.00 -12.29
N THR A 245 14.91 -9.80 -13.26
CA THR A 245 15.68 -10.15 -14.46
C THR A 245 15.20 -9.33 -15.65
N PHE A 246 16.10 -9.09 -16.60
CA PHE A 246 15.84 -8.27 -17.78
C PHE A 246 16.16 -9.10 -19.03
N ASP A 247 15.12 -9.48 -19.76
CA ASP A 247 15.25 -10.09 -21.08
C ASP A 247 15.24 -8.99 -22.15
N SER A 248 16.38 -8.72 -22.76
CA SER A 248 16.51 -7.69 -23.76
C SER A 248 15.95 -8.08 -25.14
N ASP A 249 15.32 -9.24 -25.29
CA ASP A 249 14.72 -9.73 -26.55
C ASP A 249 15.60 -9.50 -27.77
N GLY A 250 16.82 -10.00 -27.69
CA GLY A 250 17.85 -9.89 -28.74
C GLY A 250 18.60 -8.55 -28.76
N GLY A 251 18.40 -7.68 -27.80
CA GLY A 251 19.22 -6.49 -27.58
C GLY A 251 20.46 -6.76 -26.72
N SER A 252 21.20 -5.69 -26.37
CA SER A 252 22.36 -5.78 -25.49
C SER A 252 21.97 -6.27 -24.10
N THR A 253 22.85 -7.07 -23.47
CA THR A 253 22.60 -7.69 -22.16
C THR A 253 22.42 -6.65 -21.06
N VAL A 254 21.43 -6.86 -20.21
CA VAL A 254 21.16 -6.08 -19.00
C VAL A 254 21.29 -6.97 -17.77
N ALA A 255 22.05 -6.51 -16.77
CA ALA A 255 22.29 -7.27 -15.56
C ALA A 255 21.03 -7.40 -14.70
N ALA A 256 20.79 -8.56 -14.14
CA ALA A 256 19.74 -8.79 -13.16
C ALA A 256 20.02 -8.00 -11.87
N GLN A 257 18.96 -7.59 -11.19
CA GLN A 257 19.03 -6.93 -9.89
C GLN A 257 18.56 -7.89 -8.80
N ARG A 258 19.28 -7.89 -7.68
CA ARG A 258 18.89 -8.57 -6.46
C ARG A 258 18.51 -7.50 -5.44
N ILE A 259 17.23 -7.40 -5.13
CA ILE A 259 16.67 -6.36 -4.27
C ILE A 259 15.94 -6.98 -3.08
N LEU A 260 15.78 -6.24 -2.02
CA LEU A 260 14.93 -6.67 -0.90
C LEU A 260 13.46 -6.63 -1.32
N ARG A 261 12.70 -7.61 -0.89
CA ARG A 261 11.25 -7.68 -1.10
C ARG A 261 10.58 -6.40 -0.55
N GLY A 262 9.79 -5.73 -1.38
CA GLY A 262 9.15 -4.46 -1.05
C GLY A 262 9.96 -3.24 -1.43
N GLN A 263 11.20 -3.38 -1.90
CA GLN A 263 11.97 -2.28 -2.48
C GLN A 263 11.69 -2.14 -3.98
N LYS A 264 12.05 -0.98 -4.53
CA LYS A 264 11.92 -0.68 -5.95
C LYS A 264 13.11 -1.22 -6.73
N ALA A 265 12.87 -1.75 -7.93
CA ALA A 265 13.94 -1.99 -8.89
C ALA A 265 14.45 -0.66 -9.46
N GLN A 266 15.71 -0.59 -9.78
CA GLN A 266 16.27 0.57 -10.47
C GLN A 266 16.06 0.41 -11.98
N ARG A 267 15.62 1.47 -12.66
CA ARG A 267 15.54 1.46 -14.12
C ARG A 267 16.95 1.29 -14.70
N PRO A 268 17.24 0.22 -15.46
CA PRO A 268 18.53 0.08 -16.12
C PRO A 268 18.66 1.04 -17.29
N ALA A 269 19.89 1.25 -17.75
CA ALA A 269 20.10 1.93 -19.02
C ALA A 269 19.37 1.18 -20.15
N ALA A 270 18.83 1.92 -21.12
CA ALA A 270 18.16 1.32 -22.27
C ALA A 270 19.14 0.39 -23.02
N PRO A 271 18.73 -0.85 -23.31
CA PRO A 271 19.53 -1.74 -24.16
C PRO A 271 19.57 -1.24 -25.60
N THR A 272 20.49 -1.76 -26.41
CA THR A 272 20.61 -1.44 -27.83
C THR A 272 20.33 -2.67 -28.69
N LYS A 273 19.68 -2.48 -29.85
CA LYS A 273 19.39 -3.50 -30.83
C LYS A 273 19.46 -2.87 -32.22
N ASP A 274 20.32 -3.43 -33.09
CA ASP A 274 20.54 -2.87 -34.43
C ASP A 274 19.25 -2.80 -35.25
N GLY A 275 18.96 -1.64 -35.82
CA GLY A 275 17.76 -1.42 -36.61
C GLY A 275 16.47 -1.23 -35.79
N TYR A 276 16.57 -1.15 -34.47
CA TYR A 276 15.43 -1.01 -33.58
C TYR A 276 15.62 0.14 -32.57
N THR A 277 14.51 0.72 -32.15
CA THR A 277 14.44 1.69 -31.05
C THR A 277 13.79 1.03 -29.86
N PHE A 278 14.39 1.16 -28.68
CA PHE A 278 13.85 0.65 -27.43
C PHE A 278 12.62 1.47 -27.01
N ILE A 279 11.51 0.78 -26.70
CA ILE A 279 10.25 1.40 -26.26
C ILE A 279 10.18 1.42 -24.75
N GLY A 280 10.54 0.32 -24.08
CA GLY A 280 10.45 0.22 -22.64
C GLY A 280 10.55 -1.21 -22.13
N TRP A 281 10.45 -1.35 -20.81
CA TRP A 281 10.43 -2.63 -20.09
C TRP A 281 9.02 -3.02 -19.71
N TYR A 282 8.61 -4.25 -20.00
CA TYR A 282 7.28 -4.77 -19.75
C TYR A 282 7.35 -6.04 -18.92
N ASN A 283 6.42 -6.21 -17.97
CA ASN A 283 6.39 -7.42 -17.16
C ASN A 283 5.99 -8.63 -18.03
N LYS A 284 6.84 -9.64 -18.09
CA LYS A 284 6.61 -10.86 -18.89
C LYS A 284 5.31 -11.57 -18.53
N ALA A 285 4.95 -11.61 -17.26
CA ALA A 285 3.72 -12.25 -16.80
C ALA A 285 2.46 -11.55 -17.34
N ASP A 286 2.59 -10.28 -17.66
CA ASP A 286 1.48 -9.45 -18.14
C ASP A 286 1.38 -9.42 -19.68
N LEU A 287 2.41 -9.87 -20.43
CA LEU A 287 2.45 -9.80 -21.91
C LEU A 287 1.30 -10.54 -22.63
N GLN A 288 0.59 -11.41 -21.93
CA GLN A 288 -0.63 -12.03 -22.44
C GLN A 288 -1.85 -11.11 -22.44
N TYR A 289 -1.77 -10.01 -21.67
CA TYR A 289 -2.84 -9.02 -21.58
C TYR A 289 -2.62 -7.90 -22.59
N ILE A 290 -3.68 -7.28 -22.94
CA ILE A 290 -3.77 -6.25 -23.95
C ILE A 290 -3.57 -4.87 -23.29
N ASN A 291 -2.81 -3.92 -23.91
CA ASN A 291 -2.55 -2.55 -23.40
C ASN A 291 -1.71 -2.48 -22.13
N LEU A 292 -0.57 -3.16 -22.12
CA LEU A 292 0.32 -3.03 -20.99
C LEU A 292 1.02 -1.68 -21.00
N PRO A 293 0.99 -0.96 -19.87
CA PRO A 293 1.92 0.15 -19.68
C PRO A 293 3.35 -0.40 -19.53
N GLU A 294 4.33 0.42 -19.85
CA GLU A 294 5.70 0.16 -19.46
C GLU A 294 5.74 -0.08 -17.93
N TRP A 295 6.64 -0.96 -17.47
CA TRP A 295 6.81 -1.20 -16.05
C TRP A 295 7.19 0.10 -15.32
N ASN A 296 6.41 0.45 -14.31
CA ASN A 296 6.72 1.60 -13.47
C ASN A 296 7.72 1.21 -12.38
N PHE A 297 8.96 1.69 -12.52
CA PHE A 297 10.04 1.45 -11.56
C PHE A 297 9.83 2.15 -10.21
N ASP A 298 8.80 2.97 -10.05
CA ASP A 298 8.41 3.54 -8.77
C ASP A 298 7.57 2.58 -7.90
N TYR A 299 7.15 1.44 -8.44
CA TYR A 299 6.44 0.45 -7.67
C TYR A 299 7.37 -0.49 -6.92
N PRO A 300 7.03 -0.84 -5.66
CA PRO A 300 7.76 -1.86 -4.92
C PRO A 300 7.52 -3.25 -5.52
N VAL A 301 8.57 -4.09 -5.49
CA VAL A 301 8.53 -5.45 -6.04
C VAL A 301 8.46 -6.46 -4.90
N PHE A 302 7.50 -7.41 -4.96
CA PHE A 302 7.23 -8.37 -3.88
C PHE A 302 7.59 -9.81 -4.21
N GLU A 303 7.90 -10.13 -5.45
CA GLU A 303 8.24 -11.48 -5.91
C GLU A 303 9.24 -11.41 -7.06
N ASN A 304 9.87 -12.54 -7.37
CA ASN A 304 10.75 -12.60 -8.53
C ASN A 304 9.98 -12.22 -9.79
N MET A 305 10.57 -11.39 -10.63
CA MET A 305 9.94 -10.95 -11.87
C MET A 305 10.94 -10.91 -13.01
N GLU A 306 10.41 -11.03 -14.21
CA GLU A 306 11.15 -10.88 -15.46
C GLU A 306 10.54 -9.73 -16.26
N LEU A 307 11.36 -8.75 -16.59
CA LEU A 307 11.01 -7.64 -17.47
C LEU A 307 11.57 -7.92 -18.86
N VAL A 308 10.74 -7.74 -19.88
CA VAL A 308 11.11 -7.96 -21.29
C VAL A 308 11.13 -6.63 -22.01
N ALA A 309 12.20 -6.39 -22.77
CA ALA A 309 12.31 -5.22 -23.63
C ALA A 309 11.30 -5.30 -24.78
N GLN A 310 10.64 -4.19 -25.07
CA GLN A 310 9.87 -4.03 -26.29
C GLN A 310 10.59 -3.10 -27.26
N TRP A 311 10.46 -3.42 -28.53
CA TRP A 311 11.20 -2.77 -29.60
C TRP A 311 10.26 -2.36 -30.74
N MET A 312 10.59 -1.25 -31.38
CA MET A 312 10.01 -0.88 -32.68
C MET A 312 11.12 -0.73 -33.71
N GLU A 313 10.83 -0.92 -34.98
CA GLU A 313 11.77 -0.63 -36.06
C GLU A 313 12.19 0.85 -36.01
N ALA A 314 13.50 1.09 -36.12
CA ALA A 314 14.03 2.45 -36.09
C ALA A 314 13.57 3.25 -37.33
N ARG A 315 13.00 4.42 -37.10
CA ARG A 315 12.63 5.33 -38.18
C ARG A 315 13.87 6.11 -38.64
N PRO A 316 13.96 6.45 -39.93
CA PRO A 316 15.07 7.26 -40.43
C PRO A 316 15.16 8.60 -39.70
N ILE A 317 16.39 9.00 -39.32
CA ILE A 317 16.67 10.30 -38.71
C ILE A 317 17.16 11.23 -39.79
N SER A 318 16.50 12.38 -39.96
CA SER A 318 16.98 13.48 -40.78
C SER A 318 18.04 14.29 -40.04
N THR A 319 19.09 14.69 -40.75
CA THR A 319 20.15 15.56 -40.24
C THR A 319 20.11 16.96 -40.86
N ASP A 320 19.16 17.24 -41.74
CA ASP A 320 18.98 18.57 -42.34
C ASP A 320 18.55 19.58 -41.27
N PRO A 321 19.20 20.74 -41.15
CA PRO A 321 18.87 21.70 -40.11
C PRO A 321 17.45 22.26 -40.27
N ILE A 322 16.65 22.15 -39.18
CA ILE A 322 15.32 22.76 -39.12
C ILE A 322 15.22 23.74 -37.96
N THR A 323 14.60 24.89 -38.18
CA THR A 323 14.44 25.92 -37.16
C THR A 323 13.12 25.79 -36.43
N TYR A 324 13.12 26.18 -35.15
CA TYR A 324 11.91 26.30 -34.32
C TYR A 324 12.07 27.43 -33.30
N LEU A 325 10.98 27.85 -32.67
CA LEU A 325 10.99 28.85 -31.60
C LEU A 325 10.93 28.16 -30.25
N ASP A 326 11.82 28.53 -29.33
CA ASP A 326 11.79 28.04 -27.95
C ASP A 326 10.69 28.74 -27.13
N LYS A 327 10.62 28.42 -25.84
CA LYS A 327 9.63 28.98 -24.91
C LYS A 327 9.67 30.51 -24.76
N ASP A 328 10.80 31.13 -25.08
CA ASP A 328 11.02 32.56 -24.98
C ASP A 328 10.88 33.26 -26.35
N GLY A 329 10.53 32.51 -27.40
CA GLY A 329 10.38 32.99 -28.78
C GLY A 329 11.70 33.11 -29.52
N ASN A 330 12.82 32.62 -29.00
CA ASN A 330 14.11 32.65 -29.68
C ASN A 330 14.20 31.49 -30.68
N GLN A 331 14.81 31.81 -31.84
CA GLN A 331 15.03 30.79 -32.86
C GLN A 331 16.13 29.82 -32.45
N GLN A 332 15.81 28.54 -32.52
CA GLN A 332 16.70 27.40 -32.28
C GLN A 332 16.81 26.55 -33.55
N VAL A 333 17.79 25.66 -33.61
CA VAL A 333 18.01 24.71 -34.70
C VAL A 333 18.03 23.28 -34.18
N CYS A 334 17.25 22.43 -34.82
CA CYS A 334 17.31 20.97 -34.61
C CYS A 334 17.97 20.30 -35.80
N THR A 335 18.94 19.41 -35.55
CA THR A 335 19.73 18.71 -36.58
C THR A 335 19.65 17.18 -36.50
N ALA A 336 18.76 16.66 -35.66
CA ALA A 336 18.53 15.23 -35.57
C ALA A 336 17.05 14.98 -35.20
N TYR A 337 16.24 14.57 -36.16
CA TYR A 337 14.82 14.40 -35.98
C TYR A 337 14.22 13.36 -36.95
N THR A 338 13.09 12.82 -36.60
CA THR A 338 12.27 11.95 -37.45
C THR A 338 11.16 12.78 -38.10
N VAL A 339 11.03 12.72 -39.43
CA VAL A 339 9.90 13.31 -40.13
C VAL A 339 8.68 12.37 -39.96
N LEU A 340 7.59 12.90 -39.41
CA LEU A 340 6.34 12.12 -39.29
C LEU A 340 5.68 12.02 -40.68
N THR A 341 5.28 10.79 -41.00
CA THR A 341 4.52 10.48 -42.22
C THR A 341 3.13 9.99 -41.85
N SER A 342 2.19 10.20 -42.76
CA SER A 342 0.81 9.70 -42.53
C SER A 342 0.78 8.20 -42.38
N GLU A 343 0.06 7.75 -41.34
CA GLU A 343 -0.23 6.35 -41.10
C GLU A 343 -1.73 6.22 -40.86
N THR A 344 -2.42 5.71 -41.88
CA THR A 344 -3.87 5.50 -41.83
C THR A 344 -4.16 4.01 -41.83
N LYS A 345 -4.82 3.53 -40.78
CA LYS A 345 -5.28 2.16 -40.66
C LYS A 345 -6.78 2.10 -41.01
N ALA A 346 -7.17 1.21 -41.90
CA ALA A 346 -8.57 1.03 -42.29
C ALA A 346 -9.44 0.54 -41.10
N SER A 347 -8.85 -0.09 -40.13
CA SER A 347 -9.49 -0.55 -38.91
C SER A 347 -8.47 -0.56 -37.76
N ILE A 348 -8.81 0.11 -36.68
CA ILE A 348 -8.08 0.03 -35.40
C ILE A 348 -8.68 -1.06 -34.49
N LEU A 349 -9.49 -1.97 -35.06
CA LEU A 349 -10.08 -3.09 -34.33
C LEU A 349 -9.06 -4.18 -34.04
N ASP A 350 -8.00 -4.25 -34.83
CA ASP A 350 -6.89 -5.16 -34.52
C ASP A 350 -5.94 -4.47 -33.51
N TYR A 351 -5.57 -5.22 -32.51
CA TYR A 351 -4.88 -4.72 -31.33
C TYR A 351 -3.48 -4.18 -31.62
N ALA A 352 -2.77 -4.84 -32.52
CA ALA A 352 -1.42 -4.42 -32.95
C ALA A 352 -1.40 -3.07 -33.68
N ASP A 353 -2.54 -2.64 -34.21
CA ASP A 353 -2.66 -1.45 -35.06
C ASP A 353 -3.17 -0.18 -34.34
N LYS A 354 -3.35 -0.26 -32.99
CA LYS A 354 -4.00 0.82 -32.22
C LYS A 354 -3.08 1.96 -31.83
N TRP A 355 -1.79 1.70 -31.74
CA TRP A 355 -0.82 2.64 -31.23
C TRP A 355 0.23 3.00 -32.26
N TYR A 356 0.60 4.26 -32.27
CA TYR A 356 1.72 4.79 -33.01
C TYR A 356 2.75 5.32 -32.02
N ASP A 357 3.73 4.47 -31.69
CA ASP A 357 4.74 4.78 -30.69
C ASP A 357 5.64 5.93 -31.13
N LEU A 358 5.81 6.89 -30.22
CA LEU A 358 6.76 7.99 -30.31
C LEU A 358 7.81 7.86 -29.20
N PRO A 359 8.92 7.13 -29.42
CA PRO A 359 10.06 7.14 -28.50
C PRO A 359 10.59 8.52 -28.25
N ALA A 360 11.35 8.68 -27.14
CA ALA A 360 12.03 9.92 -26.83
C ALA A 360 12.84 10.43 -28.02
N GLY A 361 12.63 11.68 -28.42
CA GLY A 361 13.30 12.25 -29.57
C GLY A 361 12.63 13.51 -30.13
N TRP A 362 13.15 13.95 -31.26
CA TRP A 362 12.61 15.08 -32.02
C TRP A 362 11.84 14.58 -33.24
N TYR A 363 10.67 15.14 -33.44
CA TYR A 363 9.78 14.83 -34.55
C TYR A 363 9.38 16.12 -35.28
N VAL A 364 9.26 16.02 -36.59
CA VAL A 364 8.91 17.17 -37.44
C VAL A 364 7.68 16.78 -38.27
N VAL A 365 6.74 17.71 -38.36
CA VAL A 365 5.60 17.64 -39.24
C VAL A 365 5.80 18.55 -40.42
N GLU A 366 5.80 17.98 -41.62
CA GLU A 366 5.85 18.70 -42.89
C GLU A 366 4.60 18.45 -43.71
N GLY A 367 3.96 19.51 -44.19
CA GLY A 367 2.71 19.37 -44.93
C GLY A 367 1.55 18.82 -44.10
N ASN A 368 0.68 18.03 -44.69
CA ASN A 368 -0.48 17.43 -44.03
C ASN A 368 -0.15 15.99 -43.66
N VAL A 369 -0.17 15.68 -42.37
CA VAL A 369 0.09 14.36 -41.81
C VAL A 369 -1.13 13.91 -41.03
N THR A 370 -1.67 12.72 -41.35
CA THR A 370 -2.77 12.10 -40.60
C THR A 370 -2.31 10.78 -40.01
N ILE A 371 -2.47 10.64 -38.70
CA ILE A 371 -2.16 9.42 -37.98
C ILE A 371 -3.45 8.94 -37.32
N THR A 372 -3.97 7.82 -37.84
CA THR A 372 -5.20 7.20 -37.34
C THR A 372 -4.98 6.49 -36.00
N PRO A 373 -3.91 5.68 -35.79
CA PRO A 373 -3.64 5.13 -34.47
C PRO A 373 -3.42 6.22 -33.43
N ARG A 374 -3.76 5.94 -32.15
CA ARG A 374 -3.44 6.87 -31.07
C ARG A 374 -1.93 7.03 -30.96
N LEU A 375 -1.45 8.25 -30.92
CA LEU A 375 -0.04 8.53 -30.66
C LEU A 375 0.28 8.19 -29.20
N ASP A 376 1.30 7.38 -28.96
CA ASP A 376 1.74 6.96 -27.63
C ASP A 376 3.16 7.44 -27.38
N THR A 377 3.34 8.34 -26.39
CA THR A 377 4.65 8.90 -26.07
C THR A 377 5.44 7.99 -25.12
N HIS A 378 6.76 7.97 -25.30
CA HIS A 378 7.68 7.24 -24.43
C HIS A 378 8.89 8.14 -24.10
N GLY A 379 8.93 8.67 -22.87
CA GLY A 379 9.95 9.60 -22.43
C GLY A 379 9.75 11.04 -22.94
N ALA A 380 10.84 11.71 -23.34
CA ALA A 380 10.79 13.10 -23.79
C ALA A 380 10.58 13.20 -25.30
N VAL A 381 9.37 13.50 -25.74
CA VAL A 381 8.98 13.68 -27.14
C VAL A 381 8.84 15.17 -27.46
N ASN A 382 9.58 15.64 -28.47
CA ASN A 382 9.57 17.02 -28.93
C ASN A 382 9.03 17.09 -30.36
N LEU A 383 7.94 17.80 -30.57
CA LEU A 383 7.27 17.94 -31.87
C LEU A 383 7.42 19.35 -32.45
N ILE A 384 8.03 19.47 -33.60
CA ILE A 384 8.10 20.73 -34.36
C ILE A 384 7.02 20.71 -35.44
N LEU A 385 6.11 21.67 -35.37
CA LEU A 385 5.13 21.96 -36.43
C LEU A 385 5.70 23.02 -37.38
N THR A 386 6.04 22.63 -38.60
CA THR A 386 6.55 23.56 -39.59
C THR A 386 5.46 24.52 -40.06
N ASN A 387 5.86 25.67 -40.63
CA ASN A 387 4.90 26.65 -41.14
C ASN A 387 3.98 26.04 -42.19
N GLY A 388 2.68 26.22 -42.00
CA GLY A 388 1.63 25.66 -42.88
C GLY A 388 1.40 24.17 -42.76
N SER A 389 2.13 23.44 -41.89
CA SER A 389 1.91 22.03 -41.67
C SER A 389 0.66 21.76 -40.82
N HIS A 390 0.11 20.53 -40.93
CA HIS A 390 -1.02 20.09 -40.12
C HIS A 390 -0.88 18.64 -39.75
N LEU A 391 -0.70 18.35 -38.45
CA LEU A 391 -0.82 17.01 -37.89
C LEU A 391 -2.23 16.78 -37.41
N THR A 392 -2.88 15.74 -37.95
CA THR A 392 -4.15 15.22 -37.43
C THR A 392 -3.89 13.91 -36.71
N ALA A 393 -4.02 13.91 -35.38
CA ALA A 393 -4.00 12.72 -34.52
C ALA A 393 -5.45 12.32 -34.24
N GLU A 394 -6.00 11.39 -35.03
CA GLU A 394 -7.46 11.09 -35.01
C GLU A 394 -7.93 10.48 -33.69
N TRP A 395 -7.05 9.77 -32.98
CA TRP A 395 -7.34 9.19 -31.65
C TRP A 395 -6.63 9.91 -30.52
N GLY A 396 -6.13 11.11 -30.79
CA GLY A 396 -5.42 11.92 -29.81
C GLY A 396 -4.01 11.41 -29.50
N ILE A 397 -3.43 11.93 -28.43
CA ILE A 397 -2.04 11.69 -28.00
C ILE A 397 -2.05 11.25 -26.55
N ASP A 398 -1.48 10.10 -26.26
CA ASP A 398 -1.31 9.57 -24.90
C ASP A 398 0.03 10.05 -24.31
N VAL A 399 -0.04 10.74 -23.17
CA VAL A 399 1.12 11.25 -22.44
C VAL A 399 1.05 10.73 -21.02
N LYS A 400 1.83 9.70 -20.71
CA LYS A 400 1.78 8.95 -19.44
C LYS A 400 2.68 9.58 -18.39
N VAL A 401 2.52 9.14 -17.15
CA VAL A 401 3.45 9.49 -16.06
C VAL A 401 4.90 9.16 -16.45
N GLY A 402 5.78 10.11 -16.24
CA GLY A 402 7.18 9.99 -16.61
C GLY A 402 7.50 10.48 -18.02
N ASP A 403 6.49 10.68 -18.88
CA ASP A 403 6.66 11.21 -20.22
C ASP A 403 6.55 12.73 -20.27
N THR A 404 7.20 13.31 -21.26
CA THR A 404 7.08 14.73 -21.56
C THR A 404 6.79 14.91 -23.05
N PHE A 405 5.68 15.58 -23.36
CA PHE A 405 5.33 15.93 -24.72
C PHE A 405 5.42 17.45 -24.90
N THR A 406 6.36 17.90 -25.78
CA THR A 406 6.59 19.33 -26.03
C THR A 406 6.29 19.65 -27.47
N VAL A 407 5.48 20.68 -27.71
CA VAL A 407 5.15 21.17 -29.05
C VAL A 407 5.83 22.52 -29.31
N TYR A 408 6.45 22.64 -30.47
CA TYR A 408 7.13 23.85 -30.98
C TYR A 408 6.55 24.25 -32.34
N ALA A 409 6.74 25.52 -32.69
CA ALA A 409 6.42 26.06 -34.02
C ALA A 409 7.56 26.85 -34.57
N GLN A 410 7.51 27.17 -35.86
CA GLN A 410 8.50 28.05 -36.55
C GLN A 410 8.08 29.51 -36.56
N SER A 411 6.82 29.82 -36.27
CA SER A 411 6.25 31.18 -36.31
C SER A 411 5.33 31.42 -35.13
N THR A 412 5.17 32.67 -34.74
CA THR A 412 4.14 33.14 -33.80
C THR A 412 2.88 33.66 -34.50
N ASP A 413 2.89 33.78 -35.82
CA ASP A 413 1.73 34.22 -36.59
C ASP A 413 0.72 33.09 -36.78
N GLU A 414 -0.50 33.27 -36.29
CA GLU A 414 -1.57 32.26 -36.35
C GLU A 414 -1.90 31.80 -37.77
N GLY A 415 -1.72 32.70 -38.78
CA GLY A 415 -2.00 32.38 -40.17
C GLY A 415 -0.99 31.43 -40.81
N THR A 416 0.24 31.43 -40.30
CA THR A 416 1.36 30.66 -40.88
C THR A 416 1.85 29.54 -39.99
N MET A 417 1.67 29.61 -38.67
CA MET A 417 2.15 28.57 -37.77
C MET A 417 1.51 27.21 -38.09
N GLY A 418 2.28 26.14 -37.87
CA GLY A 418 1.79 24.77 -38.04
C GLY A 418 0.68 24.42 -37.07
N ARG A 419 -0.11 23.43 -37.42
CA ARG A 419 -1.33 23.02 -36.69
C ARG A 419 -1.22 21.59 -36.15
N LEU A 420 -1.82 21.38 -34.97
CA LEU A 420 -2.05 20.07 -34.40
C LEU A 420 -3.54 19.96 -34.07
N THR A 421 -4.18 18.94 -34.63
CA THR A 421 -5.56 18.55 -34.26
C THR A 421 -5.52 17.17 -33.57
N ALA A 422 -5.85 17.14 -32.31
CA ALA A 422 -5.91 15.91 -31.49
C ALA A 422 -7.34 15.73 -30.99
N CYS A 423 -8.18 15.15 -31.83
CA CYS A 423 -9.62 14.99 -31.59
C CYS A 423 -10.04 13.59 -31.99
N LEU A 424 -10.91 12.99 -31.20
CA LEU A 424 -11.55 11.73 -31.56
C LEU A 424 -12.56 11.95 -32.71
N PRO A 425 -12.75 10.95 -33.62
CA PRO A 425 -13.72 11.04 -34.69
C PRO A 425 -15.15 11.33 -34.17
N ALA A 426 -15.89 12.18 -34.88
CA ALA A 426 -17.24 12.59 -34.46
C ALA A 426 -18.27 11.46 -34.55
N ASP A 427 -18.04 10.44 -35.36
CA ASP A 427 -18.87 9.25 -35.58
C ASP A 427 -18.44 8.04 -34.74
N PHE A 428 -17.70 8.30 -33.66
CA PHE A 428 -17.24 7.28 -32.75
C PHE A 428 -18.42 6.52 -32.13
N ASN A 429 -18.53 5.22 -32.42
CA ASN A 429 -19.52 4.33 -31.82
C ASN A 429 -18.80 3.38 -30.88
N LEU A 430 -19.10 3.47 -29.57
CA LEU A 430 -18.61 2.58 -28.50
C LEU A 430 -18.84 1.09 -28.81
N ASP A 431 -19.88 0.74 -29.56
CA ASP A 431 -20.18 -0.65 -29.96
C ASP A 431 -19.07 -1.29 -30.83
N ARG A 432 -18.22 -0.49 -31.46
CA ARG A 432 -17.03 -0.96 -32.20
C ARG A 432 -15.84 -1.28 -31.31
N MET A 433 -15.91 -0.94 -30.04
CA MET A 433 -14.85 -1.17 -29.04
C MET A 433 -15.10 -2.38 -28.13
N VAL A 434 -15.87 -3.36 -28.54
CA VAL A 434 -16.30 -4.54 -27.74
C VAL A 434 -15.17 -5.37 -27.14
N HIS A 435 -13.91 -5.06 -27.44
CA HIS A 435 -12.74 -5.68 -26.85
C HIS A 435 -11.84 -4.73 -26.04
N TYR A 436 -12.30 -3.51 -25.77
CA TYR A 436 -11.64 -2.67 -24.77
C TYR A 436 -12.26 -2.94 -23.41
N SER A 437 -11.44 -3.34 -22.45
CA SER A 437 -11.78 -3.29 -21.03
C SER A 437 -11.79 -1.83 -20.52
N VAL A 438 -12.34 -0.92 -21.33
CA VAL A 438 -12.58 0.46 -20.96
C VAL A 438 -14.06 0.54 -20.67
N TRP A 439 -14.42 0.74 -19.43
CA TRP A 439 -15.82 0.98 -19.05
C TRP A 439 -16.31 2.27 -19.70
N PRO A 440 -17.60 2.37 -20.02
CA PRO A 440 -18.16 3.55 -20.71
C PRO A 440 -17.91 4.89 -20.03
N ASP A 441 -17.49 4.90 -18.76
CA ASP A 441 -17.28 6.10 -17.96
C ASP A 441 -15.83 6.61 -17.95
N SER A 442 -14.87 5.95 -18.63
CA SER A 442 -13.49 6.35 -18.70
C SER A 442 -13.18 6.96 -20.06
N GLY A 443 -13.21 8.28 -20.15
CA GLY A 443 -12.94 9.01 -21.39
C GLY A 443 -11.46 9.00 -21.79
N MET A 444 -11.18 9.35 -23.05
CA MET A 444 -9.82 9.57 -23.58
C MET A 444 -9.55 11.06 -23.70
N ALA A 445 -8.41 11.54 -23.17
CA ALA A 445 -7.97 12.90 -23.38
C ALA A 445 -7.59 13.12 -24.86
N GLY A 446 -7.81 14.33 -25.38
CA GLY A 446 -7.30 14.71 -26.70
C GLY A 446 -5.77 14.69 -26.71
N ILE A 447 -5.12 15.35 -25.74
CA ILE A 447 -3.69 15.25 -25.45
C ILE A 447 -3.53 15.01 -23.96
N GLY A 448 -3.03 13.84 -23.56
CA GLY A 448 -2.85 13.47 -22.16
C GLY A 448 -3.20 12.02 -21.90
N SER A 449 -3.26 11.65 -20.62
CA SER A 449 -3.47 10.26 -20.23
C SER A 449 -4.89 9.78 -20.48
N SER A 450 -5.01 8.48 -20.77
CA SER A 450 -6.28 7.76 -20.85
C SER A 450 -6.51 6.96 -19.58
N ALA A 451 -7.75 6.86 -19.09
CA ALA A 451 -8.06 5.95 -18.00
C ALA A 451 -7.95 4.51 -18.48
N ARG A 452 -7.17 3.68 -17.80
CA ARG A 452 -7.02 2.26 -18.09
C ARG A 452 -7.55 1.43 -16.93
N TRP A 453 -8.34 0.40 -17.23
CA TRP A 453 -8.78 -0.60 -16.26
C TRP A 453 -7.97 -1.88 -16.40
N ARG A 454 -7.56 -2.42 -15.26
CA ARG A 454 -7.02 -3.77 -15.15
C ARG A 454 -8.08 -4.69 -14.56
N GLU A 455 -8.34 -5.82 -15.18
CA GLU A 455 -9.20 -6.86 -14.62
C GLU A 455 -8.48 -7.49 -13.41
N GLY A 456 -9.01 -7.27 -12.22
CA GLY A 456 -8.42 -7.72 -10.95
C GLY A 456 -8.22 -6.56 -9.98
N ASN A 457 -9.20 -6.26 -9.21
CA ASN A 457 -9.31 -5.50 -7.94
C ASN A 457 -8.51 -4.21 -7.68
N ASP A 458 -7.53 -3.83 -8.50
CA ASP A 458 -6.75 -2.61 -8.31
C ASP A 458 -6.85 -1.75 -9.56
N GLY A 459 -7.85 -0.86 -9.60
CA GLY A 459 -7.96 0.18 -10.62
C GLY A 459 -6.74 1.09 -10.58
N ILE A 460 -5.72 0.78 -11.39
CA ILE A 460 -4.56 1.67 -11.56
C ILE A 460 -5.01 2.81 -12.45
N ARG A 461 -5.20 3.98 -11.86
CA ARG A 461 -5.34 5.23 -12.60
C ARG A 461 -3.94 5.73 -12.90
N GLU A 462 -3.58 5.76 -14.18
CA GLU A 462 -2.34 6.39 -14.61
C GLU A 462 -2.47 7.91 -14.42
N SER A 463 -1.47 8.49 -13.76
CA SER A 463 -1.34 9.93 -13.63
C SER A 463 -0.83 10.50 -14.97
N GLU A 464 -1.07 11.78 -15.20
CA GLU A 464 -0.67 12.47 -16.41
C GLU A 464 0.84 12.68 -16.49
N GLY A 465 1.40 12.66 -17.70
CA GLY A 465 2.73 13.14 -18.00
C GLY A 465 2.80 14.67 -18.06
N THR A 466 3.93 15.21 -18.47
CA THR A 466 4.15 16.64 -18.63
C THR A 466 3.85 17.07 -20.07
N ILE A 467 2.98 18.07 -20.25
CA ILE A 467 2.63 18.63 -21.55
C ILE A 467 3.12 20.07 -21.60
N VAL A 468 3.94 20.41 -22.62
CA VAL A 468 4.49 21.75 -22.82
C VAL A 468 4.15 22.24 -24.23
N ILE A 469 3.50 23.39 -24.33
CA ILE A 469 3.17 24.01 -25.62
C ILE A 469 3.95 25.34 -25.74
N ASN A 470 4.99 25.35 -26.56
CA ASN A 470 5.79 26.52 -26.82
C ASN A 470 5.33 27.25 -28.09
N GLY A 471 4.51 26.62 -28.94
CA GLY A 471 3.99 27.21 -30.15
C GLY A 471 3.04 26.32 -30.92
N GLY A 472 2.50 26.81 -32.04
CA GLY A 472 1.57 26.10 -32.91
C GLY A 472 0.09 26.44 -32.66
N ASN A 473 -0.76 26.10 -33.63
CA ASN A 473 -2.20 26.22 -33.52
C ASN A 473 -2.77 24.86 -33.13
N ILE A 474 -3.05 24.69 -31.84
CA ILE A 474 -3.43 23.43 -31.23
C ILE A 474 -4.95 23.37 -31.04
N ARG A 475 -5.58 22.33 -31.58
CA ARG A 475 -6.98 21.99 -31.31
C ARG A 475 -7.03 20.62 -30.67
N ALA A 476 -7.55 20.55 -29.46
CA ALA A 476 -7.70 19.30 -28.74
C ALA A 476 -9.15 19.12 -28.29
N LYS A 477 -9.62 17.87 -28.36
CA LYS A 477 -10.95 17.49 -27.88
C LYS A 477 -10.87 16.14 -27.18
N GLY A 478 -11.26 16.14 -25.92
CA GLY A 478 -11.42 14.90 -25.14
C GLY A 478 -12.79 14.28 -25.40
N GLN A 479 -12.92 12.99 -25.08
CA GLN A 479 -14.16 12.25 -25.18
C GLN A 479 -14.80 12.09 -23.80
N ASP A 480 -16.13 12.16 -23.76
CA ASP A 480 -16.97 11.97 -22.56
C ASP A 480 -16.48 12.77 -21.36
N ASN A 481 -16.00 12.14 -20.30
CA ASN A 481 -15.55 12.78 -19.08
C ASN A 481 -14.04 13.11 -19.08
N ALA A 482 -13.36 13.06 -20.21
CA ALA A 482 -11.94 13.36 -20.31
C ALA A 482 -11.65 14.80 -20.69
N SER A 483 -10.49 15.32 -20.24
CA SER A 483 -10.01 16.64 -20.60
C SER A 483 -9.63 16.72 -22.08
N ALA A 484 -9.77 17.88 -22.69
CA ALA A 484 -9.21 18.11 -24.01
C ALA A 484 -7.66 18.03 -23.97
N ILE A 485 -7.04 18.65 -22.95
CA ILE A 485 -5.61 18.54 -22.63
C ILE A 485 -5.54 18.22 -21.15
N GLY A 486 -4.78 17.17 -20.79
CA GLY A 486 -4.64 16.68 -19.41
C GLY A 486 -5.19 15.26 -19.22
N GLY A 487 -5.58 14.91 -18.00
CA GLY A 487 -6.05 13.57 -17.67
C GLY A 487 -7.56 13.37 -17.73
N THR A 488 -7.95 12.15 -17.44
CA THR A 488 -9.35 11.79 -17.26
C THR A 488 -9.86 12.26 -15.90
N ARG A 489 -11.14 12.62 -15.82
CA ARG A 489 -11.79 13.00 -14.57
C ARG A 489 -11.73 11.83 -13.59
N ALA A 490 -11.10 12.07 -12.43
CA ALA A 490 -11.22 11.18 -11.32
C ALA A 490 -12.57 11.42 -10.65
N GLU A 491 -13.57 10.57 -10.85
CA GLU A 491 -14.66 10.48 -9.89
C GLU A 491 -14.10 9.97 -8.57
N GLU A 492 -14.50 10.61 -7.48
CA GLU A 492 -14.26 10.16 -6.13
C GLU A 492 -15.09 8.87 -5.92
N ILE A 493 -14.51 7.73 -6.27
CA ILE A 493 -15.11 6.44 -5.90
C ILE A 493 -14.69 6.20 -4.46
N GLU A 494 -15.64 6.33 -3.54
CA GLU A 494 -15.53 5.76 -2.20
C GLU A 494 -15.36 4.24 -2.34
N PHE A 495 -14.12 3.77 -2.27
CA PHE A 495 -13.88 2.33 -2.11
C PHE A 495 -14.30 1.94 -0.70
N ARG A 496 -15.41 1.24 -0.59
CA ARG A 496 -15.71 0.47 0.62
C ARG A 496 -14.61 -0.57 0.76
N SER A 497 -13.94 -0.50 1.90
CA SER A 497 -12.97 -1.47 2.40
C SER A 497 -13.39 -2.90 2.03
N THR A 498 -12.66 -3.53 1.14
CA THR A 498 -12.51 -4.97 1.13
C THR A 498 -11.37 -5.31 2.09
N ASP A 499 -11.39 -6.47 2.71
CA ASP A 499 -10.59 -6.94 3.85
C ASP A 499 -9.06 -6.80 3.80
N ARG A 500 -8.49 -5.94 2.97
CA ARG A 500 -7.05 -5.70 2.80
C ARG A 500 -6.57 -4.27 3.00
N GLY A 501 -7.39 -3.37 3.49
CA GLY A 501 -6.94 -2.13 4.18
C GLY A 501 -5.93 -1.21 3.49
N GLU A 502 -5.74 -1.26 2.18
CA GLU A 502 -4.79 -0.40 1.48
C GLU A 502 -5.52 0.63 0.62
N VAL A 503 -5.57 1.86 1.14
CA VAL A 503 -6.05 3.04 0.41
C VAL A 503 -4.84 3.69 -0.26
N TYR A 504 -4.59 3.40 -1.52
CA TYR A 504 -3.65 4.17 -2.32
C TYR A 504 -4.37 5.39 -2.92
N ASN A 505 -4.34 6.49 -2.19
CA ASN A 505 -4.81 7.78 -2.65
C ASN A 505 -3.58 8.69 -2.87
N ARG A 506 -2.94 8.63 -4.04
CA ARG A 506 -2.01 9.65 -4.49
C ARG A 506 -2.26 9.96 -5.95
N ARG A 507 -2.91 11.10 -6.17
CA ARG A 507 -2.83 11.84 -7.43
C ARG A 507 -1.41 12.39 -7.54
N GLN A 508 -0.59 11.84 -8.41
CA GLN A 508 0.52 12.59 -9.00
C GLN A 508 -0.03 13.18 -10.29
N GLY A 509 -0.49 14.42 -10.24
CA GLY A 509 -0.91 15.15 -11.41
C GLY A 509 0.29 15.47 -12.29
N GLY A 510 0.14 15.30 -13.59
CA GLY A 510 1.05 15.86 -14.58
C GLY A 510 0.97 17.39 -14.58
N SER A 511 1.86 18.03 -15.32
CA SER A 511 1.88 19.48 -15.49
C SER A 511 1.55 19.86 -16.92
N ILE A 512 0.73 20.92 -17.09
CA ILE A 512 0.46 21.53 -18.38
C ILE A 512 1.05 22.93 -18.34
N THR A 513 1.96 23.23 -19.29
CA THR A 513 2.59 24.54 -19.43
C THR A 513 2.35 25.05 -20.84
N ILE A 514 1.77 26.25 -20.96
CA ILE A 514 1.57 26.92 -22.27
C ILE A 514 2.37 28.21 -22.25
N ASN A 515 3.45 28.24 -23.03
CA ASN A 515 4.34 29.39 -23.15
C ASN A 515 4.02 30.24 -24.41
N GLY A 516 3.37 29.62 -25.42
CA GLY A 516 3.04 30.29 -26.67
C GLY A 516 2.06 29.50 -27.53
N GLY A 517 1.76 30.02 -28.72
CA GLY A 517 0.83 29.41 -29.66
C GLY A 517 -0.63 29.80 -29.43
N VAL A 518 -1.52 29.17 -30.18
CA VAL A 518 -2.99 29.30 -30.06
C VAL A 518 -3.55 27.96 -29.66
N VAL A 519 -4.15 27.88 -28.48
CA VAL A 519 -4.70 26.64 -27.97
C VAL A 519 -6.23 26.73 -27.89
N ARG A 520 -6.94 25.83 -28.58
CA ARG A 520 -8.39 25.71 -28.57
C ARG A 520 -8.77 24.35 -28.06
N THR A 521 -9.55 24.35 -27.00
CA THR A 521 -10.04 23.11 -26.37
C THR A 521 -11.55 23.03 -26.49
N GLU A 522 -12.06 21.86 -26.83
CA GLU A 522 -13.48 21.56 -26.86
C GLU A 522 -13.79 20.51 -25.79
N ALA A 523 -14.70 20.84 -24.88
CA ALA A 523 -15.25 19.87 -23.94
C ALA A 523 -16.52 19.23 -24.54
N PHE A 524 -16.72 17.95 -24.32
CA PHE A 524 -18.00 17.33 -24.66
C PHE A 524 -19.02 17.72 -23.59
N ALA A 525 -20.07 18.46 -23.95
CA ALA A 525 -21.21 18.69 -23.08
C ALA A 525 -22.18 17.54 -23.32
N MET A 526 -22.39 16.66 -22.34
CA MET A 526 -23.57 15.82 -22.34
C MET A 526 -24.80 16.73 -22.29
N SER A 527 -25.65 16.68 -23.31
CA SER A 527 -27.02 17.16 -23.16
C SER A 527 -27.73 16.20 -22.19
N VAL A 528 -28.12 16.72 -21.03
CA VAL A 528 -29.01 16.07 -20.06
C VAL A 528 -30.41 15.92 -20.67
#